data_14b637a8740189502fb8a0a94854dc32
#
_entry.id   14b637a8740189502fb8a0a94854dc32
#
_cell.length_a   1.000
_cell.length_b   1.000
_cell.length_c   1.000
_cell.angle_alpha   90.00
_cell.angle_beta   90.00
_cell.angle_gamma   90.00
#
_symmetry.space_group_name_H-M   'P 1'
#
loop_
_entity.id
_entity.type
_entity.pdbx_description
1 polymer ?
#
loop_
_entity_poly.entity_id
_entity_poly.type
_entity_poly.pdbx_seq_one_letter_code
_entity_poly.pdbx_strand_id
1 'polypeptide(L)'
;VLPIDKKAKIALIGPLGNNQSNMPGTWAPTGDFKNAIPVLEGLKNVAPKASITYAKGANITNDEQMAKNVNVFGPKVEISKESPEELLEQALKVAKDADVIVAAVGEASEMSGEASSKTDLLIPESQKKLIRELAKTGKRMVLVLMSGRPLNISEEAQLPIDILQVWHSGVEAGNAIGDVIFGDYNPSGKLTAS
;
A
#
# COMPACT_ATOMS: atom_id res chain seq x y z
N VAL A 1 12.66 9.12 7.70
CA VAL A 1 11.44 8.81 8.48
C VAL A 1 11.62 7.49 9.22
N LEU A 2 12.18 6.48 8.58
CA LEU A 2 12.43 5.16 9.16
C LEU A 2 13.66 5.14 10.08
N PRO A 3 13.65 4.33 11.15
CA PRO A 3 12.52 3.55 11.64
C PRO A 3 11.49 4.43 12.39
N ILE A 4 10.24 3.94 12.48
CA ILE A 4 9.16 4.59 13.23
C ILE A 4 9.19 4.10 14.68
N ASP A 5 8.91 5.00 15.65
CA ASP A 5 8.76 4.63 17.07
C ASP A 5 7.53 3.70 17.26
N LYS A 6 7.72 2.57 17.95
CA LYS A 6 6.67 1.59 18.30
C LYS A 6 5.56 2.14 19.21
N LYS A 7 5.64 3.39 19.64
CA LYS A 7 4.61 4.08 20.43
C LYS A 7 3.95 5.22 19.66
N ALA A 8 4.33 5.46 18.40
CA ALA A 8 3.80 6.54 17.59
C ALA A 8 2.30 6.38 17.32
N LYS A 9 1.65 7.51 17.06
CA LYS A 9 0.31 7.54 16.43
C LYS A 9 0.49 7.44 14.92
N ILE A 10 0.04 6.35 14.33
CA ILE A 10 0.24 6.03 12.92
C ILE A 10 -1.10 6.13 12.17
N ALA A 11 -1.12 6.93 11.12
CA ALA A 11 -2.15 6.88 10.11
C ALA A 11 -1.74 5.88 9.01
N LEU A 12 -2.32 4.68 9.02
CA LEU A 12 -2.19 3.76 7.91
C LEU A 12 -3.23 4.12 6.85
N ILE A 13 -2.78 4.56 5.68
CA ILE A 13 -3.67 5.07 4.63
C ILE A 13 -3.34 4.36 3.32
N GLY A 14 -4.37 4.06 2.54
CA GLY A 14 -4.20 3.46 1.23
C GLY A 14 -5.01 2.18 1.02
N PRO A 15 -5.36 1.87 -0.23
CA PRO A 15 -6.22 0.73 -0.56
C PRO A 15 -5.60 -0.64 -0.26
N LEU A 16 -4.27 -0.70 -0.14
CA LEU A 16 -3.54 -1.93 0.17
C LEU A 16 -3.17 -2.06 1.67
N GLY A 17 -3.52 -1.07 2.51
CA GLY A 17 -3.20 -1.07 3.94
C GLY A 17 -3.90 -2.16 4.74
N ASN A 18 -5.15 -2.45 4.42
CA ASN A 18 -5.94 -3.53 5.04
C ASN A 18 -6.52 -4.44 3.95
N ASN A 19 -5.65 -4.91 3.07
CA ASN A 19 -6.02 -5.75 1.94
C ASN A 19 -5.24 -7.07 2.00
N GLN A 20 -5.92 -8.12 2.42
CA GLN A 20 -5.37 -9.45 2.62
C GLN A 20 -5.14 -10.18 1.28
N SER A 21 -6.07 -10.02 0.37
CA SER A 21 -6.14 -10.81 -0.86
C SER A 21 -5.01 -10.53 -1.86
N ASN A 22 -4.43 -9.33 -1.82
CA ASN A 22 -3.32 -8.96 -2.72
C ASN A 22 -1.93 -9.26 -2.15
N MET A 23 -1.79 -9.69 -0.88
CA MET A 23 -0.49 -9.94 -0.27
C MET A 23 0.33 -11.04 -0.96
N PRO A 24 -0.24 -12.21 -1.32
CA PRO A 24 0.51 -13.31 -1.94
C PRO A 24 0.96 -13.03 -3.39
N GLY A 25 0.33 -12.08 -4.09
CA GLY A 25 0.57 -11.84 -5.51
C GLY A 25 -0.14 -12.82 -6.42
N THR A 26 0.06 -12.67 -7.74
CA THR A 26 -0.62 -13.45 -8.79
C THR A 26 -0.21 -14.91 -8.83
N TRP A 27 1.09 -15.18 -8.63
CA TRP A 27 1.66 -16.53 -8.82
C TRP A 27 1.60 -17.38 -7.56
N ALA A 28 0.45 -17.38 -6.90
CA ALA A 28 0.18 -18.19 -5.71
C ALA A 28 -1.06 -19.11 -5.92
N PRO A 29 -1.05 -20.03 -6.92
CA PRO A 29 -2.24 -20.78 -7.32
C PRO A 29 -2.78 -21.71 -6.25
N THR A 30 -1.95 -22.11 -5.29
CA THR A 30 -2.35 -22.95 -4.14
C THR A 30 -2.42 -22.16 -2.83
N GLY A 31 -2.19 -20.83 -2.90
CA GLY A 31 -2.21 -19.95 -1.73
C GLY A 31 -3.64 -19.73 -1.22
N ASP A 32 -3.82 -19.86 0.09
CA ASP A 32 -5.04 -19.38 0.74
C ASP A 32 -4.84 -17.93 1.17
N PHE A 33 -5.42 -17.01 0.41
CA PHE A 33 -5.35 -15.57 0.70
C PHE A 33 -5.86 -15.21 2.10
N LYS A 34 -6.75 -16.04 2.68
CA LYS A 34 -7.30 -15.81 4.02
C LYS A 34 -6.26 -15.96 5.14
N ASN A 35 -5.14 -16.60 4.84
CA ASN A 35 -4.04 -16.77 5.79
C ASN A 35 -3.01 -15.63 5.68
N ALA A 36 -3.13 -14.74 4.70
CA ALA A 36 -2.19 -13.65 4.55
C ALA A 36 -2.43 -12.55 5.59
N ILE A 37 -1.36 -12.00 6.12
CA ILE A 37 -1.38 -10.92 7.11
C ILE A 37 -1.29 -9.59 6.37
N PRO A 38 -2.35 -8.74 6.38
CA PRO A 38 -2.30 -7.43 5.77
C PRO A 38 -1.40 -6.47 6.58
N VAL A 39 -1.02 -5.34 5.96
CA VAL A 39 -0.14 -4.34 6.58
C VAL A 39 -0.69 -3.88 7.94
N LEU A 40 -2.00 -3.61 8.04
CA LEU A 40 -2.64 -3.17 9.29
C LEU A 40 -2.41 -4.16 10.45
N GLU A 41 -2.60 -5.45 10.18
CA GLU A 41 -2.43 -6.49 11.19
C GLU A 41 -0.95 -6.67 11.53
N GLY A 42 -0.07 -6.70 10.54
CA GLY A 42 1.37 -6.81 10.75
C GLY A 42 1.94 -5.67 11.59
N LEU A 43 1.55 -4.43 11.30
CA LEU A 43 1.96 -3.29 12.12
C LEU A 43 1.50 -3.42 13.58
N LYS A 44 0.28 -3.92 13.82
CA LYS A 44 -0.23 -4.16 15.17
C LYS A 44 0.51 -5.29 15.88
N ASN A 45 0.86 -6.35 15.17
CA ASN A 45 1.62 -7.49 15.72
C ASN A 45 3.01 -7.07 16.17
N VAL A 46 3.73 -6.30 15.34
CA VAL A 46 5.11 -5.87 15.59
C VAL A 46 5.16 -4.74 16.63
N ALA A 47 4.17 -3.84 16.62
CA ALA A 47 4.12 -2.70 17.53
C ALA A 47 2.77 -2.62 18.26
N PRO A 48 2.48 -3.52 19.22
CA PRO A 48 1.19 -3.57 19.92
C PRO A 48 0.91 -2.34 20.79
N LYS A 49 1.88 -1.47 21.01
CA LYS A 49 1.73 -0.21 21.77
C LYS A 49 1.53 1.01 20.86
N ALA A 50 1.66 0.87 19.54
CA ALA A 50 1.36 1.93 18.60
C ALA A 50 -0.15 2.16 18.50
N SER A 51 -0.54 3.42 18.36
CA SER A 51 -1.93 3.77 18.04
C SER A 51 -2.09 3.85 16.53
N ILE A 52 -2.71 2.84 15.93
CA ILE A 52 -2.84 2.76 14.46
C ILE A 52 -4.28 2.97 14.05
N THR A 53 -4.53 4.01 13.26
CA THR A 53 -5.84 4.30 12.65
C THR A 53 -5.74 4.08 11.15
N TYR A 54 -6.71 3.36 10.58
CA TYR A 54 -6.76 3.05 9.16
C TYR A 54 -7.79 3.88 8.41
N ALA A 55 -7.43 4.32 7.20
CA ALA A 55 -8.36 4.85 6.20
C ALA A 55 -7.98 4.34 4.80
N LYS A 56 -8.97 3.95 4.01
CA LYS A 56 -8.73 3.47 2.63
C LYS A 56 -8.16 4.57 1.73
N GLY A 57 -8.66 5.77 1.79
CA GLY A 57 -8.17 6.98 1.13
C GLY A 57 -8.35 7.04 -0.37
N ALA A 58 -8.29 5.91 -1.07
CA ALA A 58 -8.54 5.78 -2.50
C ALA A 58 -8.95 4.35 -2.83
N ASN A 59 -9.51 4.11 -4.01
CA ASN A 59 -9.58 2.78 -4.60
C ASN A 59 -8.24 2.40 -5.23
N ILE A 60 -7.98 1.12 -5.44
CA ILE A 60 -6.83 0.66 -6.23
C ILE A 60 -6.91 1.28 -7.64
N THR A 61 -8.08 1.25 -8.25
CA THR A 61 -8.41 1.98 -9.48
C THR A 61 -9.85 2.48 -9.41
N ASN A 62 -10.16 3.57 -10.11
CA ASN A 62 -11.53 4.05 -10.33
C ASN A 62 -12.05 3.67 -11.73
N ASP A 63 -11.22 3.00 -12.53
CA ASP A 63 -11.60 2.51 -13.85
C ASP A 63 -12.37 1.18 -13.70
N GLU A 64 -13.68 1.22 -13.91
CA GLU A 64 -14.57 0.07 -13.81
C GLU A 64 -14.23 -1.04 -14.81
N GLN A 65 -13.77 -0.67 -15.99
CA GLN A 65 -13.39 -1.63 -17.02
C GLN A 65 -12.10 -2.36 -16.61
N MET A 66 -11.12 -1.62 -16.10
CA MET A 66 -9.91 -2.20 -15.53
C MET A 66 -10.25 -3.10 -14.35
N ALA A 67 -11.05 -2.64 -13.39
CA ALA A 67 -11.46 -3.43 -12.22
C ALA A 67 -12.14 -4.75 -12.60
N LYS A 68 -12.92 -4.74 -13.68
CA LYS A 68 -13.54 -5.95 -14.23
C LYS A 68 -12.52 -6.92 -14.87
N ASN A 69 -11.57 -6.38 -15.62
CA ASN A 69 -10.71 -7.18 -16.51
C ASN A 69 -9.51 -7.79 -15.79
N VAL A 70 -9.04 -7.17 -14.70
CA VAL A 70 -7.88 -7.70 -13.94
C VAL A 70 -8.19 -8.90 -13.05
N ASN A 71 -9.40 -9.45 -13.13
CA ASN A 71 -9.87 -10.52 -12.23
C ASN A 71 -10.08 -11.87 -12.93
N VAL A 72 -9.17 -12.26 -13.79
CA VAL A 72 -9.35 -13.51 -14.55
C VAL A 72 -9.19 -14.74 -13.64
N PHE A 73 -8.27 -14.70 -12.70
CA PHE A 73 -7.91 -15.86 -11.84
C PHE A 73 -7.81 -15.54 -10.35
N GLY A 74 -7.81 -14.28 -9.96
CA GLY A 74 -7.52 -13.85 -8.59
C GLY A 74 -8.65 -13.05 -7.92
N PRO A 75 -8.33 -12.38 -6.80
CA PRO A 75 -9.30 -11.61 -6.04
C PRO A 75 -9.79 -10.40 -6.84
N LYS A 76 -11.08 -10.11 -6.71
CA LYS A 76 -11.70 -8.96 -7.39
C LYS A 76 -11.13 -7.64 -6.89
N VAL A 77 -10.92 -6.71 -7.81
CA VAL A 77 -10.64 -5.31 -7.48
C VAL A 77 -11.97 -4.60 -7.27
N GLU A 78 -12.24 -4.24 -6.03
CA GLU A 78 -13.50 -3.60 -5.65
C GLU A 78 -13.36 -2.08 -5.67
N ILE A 79 -14.34 -1.43 -6.31
CA ILE A 79 -14.52 0.02 -6.22
C ILE A 79 -15.50 0.31 -5.07
N SER A 80 -15.11 1.16 -4.13
CA SER A 80 -15.96 1.57 -3.01
C SER A 80 -17.23 2.28 -3.46
N LYS A 81 -18.26 2.23 -2.62
CA LYS A 81 -19.49 2.99 -2.82
C LYS A 81 -19.28 4.48 -2.52
N GLU A 82 -18.34 4.79 -1.62
CA GLU A 82 -17.93 6.14 -1.32
C GLU A 82 -17.26 6.78 -2.54
N SER A 83 -17.51 8.05 -2.75
CA SER A 83 -16.85 8.82 -3.80
C SER A 83 -15.33 8.94 -3.53
N PRO A 84 -14.51 9.17 -4.56
CA PRO A 84 -13.09 9.44 -4.38
C PRO A 84 -12.81 10.61 -3.43
N GLU A 85 -13.69 11.61 -3.42
CA GLU A 85 -13.61 12.79 -2.55
C GLU A 85 -13.86 12.43 -1.08
N GLU A 86 -14.88 11.62 -0.81
CA GLU A 86 -15.17 11.14 0.55
C GLU A 86 -14.05 10.27 1.11
N LEU A 87 -13.50 9.36 0.29
CA LEU A 87 -12.37 8.54 0.68
C LEU A 87 -11.14 9.39 1.03
N LEU A 88 -10.83 10.40 0.20
CA LEU A 88 -9.72 11.32 0.43
C LEU A 88 -9.94 12.15 1.70
N GLU A 89 -11.14 12.68 1.94
CA GLU A 89 -11.46 13.45 3.14
C GLU A 89 -11.26 12.62 4.41
N GLN A 90 -11.74 11.37 4.42
CA GLN A 90 -11.51 10.44 5.53
C GLN A 90 -10.02 10.22 5.79
N ALA A 91 -9.22 10.04 4.75
CA ALA A 91 -7.78 9.87 4.85
C ALA A 91 -7.08 11.09 5.46
N LEU A 92 -7.41 12.29 4.97
CA LEU A 92 -6.83 13.53 5.48
C LEU A 92 -7.22 13.79 6.95
N LYS A 93 -8.44 13.42 7.35
CA LYS A 93 -8.88 13.49 8.75
C LYS A 93 -8.03 12.58 9.64
N VAL A 94 -7.80 11.32 9.23
CA VAL A 94 -6.96 10.38 9.97
C VAL A 94 -5.49 10.85 10.01
N ALA A 95 -4.97 11.37 8.89
CA ALA A 95 -3.61 11.89 8.81
C ALA A 95 -3.36 13.06 9.76
N LYS A 96 -4.35 13.93 9.96
CA LYS A 96 -4.23 15.14 10.81
C LYS A 96 -3.83 14.80 12.24
N ASP A 97 -4.38 13.74 12.81
CA ASP A 97 -4.20 13.37 14.22
C ASP A 97 -3.00 12.44 14.47
N ALA A 98 -2.28 12.05 13.41
CA ALA A 98 -1.15 11.14 13.46
C ALA A 98 0.20 11.88 13.57
N ASP A 99 1.21 11.19 14.12
CA ASP A 99 2.60 11.62 14.14
C ASP A 99 3.30 11.30 12.82
N VAL A 100 2.87 10.20 12.18
CA VAL A 100 3.46 9.68 10.94
C VAL A 100 2.38 8.99 10.10
N ILE A 101 2.53 9.10 8.77
CA ILE A 101 1.69 8.43 7.78
C ILE A 101 2.45 7.22 7.22
N VAL A 102 1.80 6.06 7.17
CA VAL A 102 2.22 4.91 6.39
C VAL A 102 1.22 4.77 5.25
N ALA A 103 1.64 5.09 4.03
CA ALA A 103 0.78 5.06 2.85
C ALA A 103 1.00 3.74 2.08
N ALA A 104 0.06 2.80 2.15
CA ALA A 104 0.14 1.49 1.49
C ALA A 104 -0.62 1.53 0.16
N VAL A 105 0.13 1.61 -0.93
CA VAL A 105 -0.37 1.87 -2.29
C VAL A 105 0.29 0.96 -3.33
N GLY A 106 -0.19 1.00 -4.55
CA GLY A 106 0.37 0.27 -5.67
C GLY A 106 -0.67 -0.45 -6.51
N GLU A 107 -0.33 -1.64 -6.99
CA GLU A 107 -1.17 -2.44 -7.87
C GLU A 107 -1.81 -3.62 -7.12
N ALA A 108 -3.00 -4.04 -7.56
CA ALA A 108 -3.53 -5.35 -7.20
C ALA A 108 -2.66 -6.46 -7.80
N SER A 109 -2.65 -7.63 -7.17
CA SER A 109 -1.87 -8.78 -7.64
C SER A 109 -2.11 -9.08 -9.13
N GLU A 110 -3.35 -9.11 -9.56
CA GLU A 110 -3.73 -9.46 -10.93
C GLU A 110 -3.42 -8.36 -11.98
N MET A 111 -2.99 -7.17 -11.56
CA MET A 111 -2.56 -6.12 -12.49
C MET A 111 -1.20 -6.41 -13.14
N SER A 112 -0.43 -7.36 -12.61
CA SER A 112 0.92 -7.70 -13.08
C SER A 112 1.11 -9.17 -13.43
N GLY A 113 0.03 -9.94 -13.50
CA GLY A 113 0.07 -11.36 -13.84
C GLY A 113 0.10 -11.65 -15.34
N GLU A 114 -0.09 -12.91 -15.69
CA GLU A 114 -0.26 -13.37 -17.07
C GLU A 114 -1.45 -12.65 -17.74
N ALA A 115 -1.31 -12.28 -18.99
CA ALA A 115 -2.30 -11.53 -19.76
C ALA A 115 -2.64 -10.12 -19.18
N SER A 116 -1.80 -9.59 -18.28
CA SER A 116 -1.96 -8.27 -17.66
C SER A 116 -0.93 -7.29 -18.20
N SER A 117 -1.04 -6.92 -19.47
CA SER A 117 -0.18 -5.87 -20.05
C SER A 117 -0.61 -4.48 -19.60
N LYS A 118 0.35 -3.57 -19.49
CA LYS A 118 0.13 -2.17 -19.12
C LYS A 118 0.99 -1.26 -20.00
N THR A 119 0.40 -0.22 -20.56
CA THR A 119 1.08 0.71 -21.48
C THR A 119 1.83 1.82 -20.74
N ASP A 120 1.39 2.20 -19.56
CA ASP A 120 2.12 3.07 -18.64
C ASP A 120 2.51 2.29 -17.39
N LEU A 121 3.62 2.66 -16.77
CA LEU A 121 4.12 2.03 -15.55
C LEU A 121 3.89 2.90 -14.32
N LEU A 122 2.90 3.77 -14.34
CA LEU A 122 2.60 4.69 -13.23
C LEU A 122 1.79 3.98 -12.13
N ILE A 123 1.90 4.49 -10.92
CA ILE A 123 0.93 4.20 -9.85
C ILE A 123 -0.46 4.63 -10.35
N PRO A 124 -1.54 3.87 -10.09
CA PRO A 124 -2.89 4.25 -10.52
C PRO A 124 -3.26 5.68 -10.08
N GLU A 125 -3.85 6.48 -10.99
CA GLU A 125 -4.06 7.93 -10.77
C GLU A 125 -4.89 8.25 -9.51
N SER A 126 -5.85 7.39 -9.14
CA SER A 126 -6.60 7.52 -7.89
C SER A 126 -5.68 7.60 -6.66
N GLN A 127 -4.62 6.82 -6.66
CA GLN A 127 -3.65 6.74 -5.57
C GLN A 127 -2.58 7.85 -5.68
N LYS A 128 -2.19 8.27 -6.88
CA LYS A 128 -1.28 9.42 -7.08
C LYS A 128 -1.89 10.69 -6.48
N LYS A 129 -3.20 10.93 -6.70
CA LYS A 129 -3.92 12.04 -6.07
C LYS A 129 -3.84 11.95 -4.54
N LEU A 130 -4.08 10.77 -3.98
CA LEU A 130 -3.97 10.53 -2.53
C LEU A 130 -2.57 10.86 -2.01
N ILE A 131 -1.50 10.33 -2.64
CA ILE A 131 -0.10 10.57 -2.24
C ILE A 131 0.21 12.07 -2.23
N ARG A 132 -0.16 12.78 -3.30
CA ARG A 132 0.05 14.24 -3.41
C ARG A 132 -0.63 15.02 -2.29
N GLU A 133 -1.89 14.67 -1.97
CA GLU A 133 -2.64 15.37 -0.91
C GLU A 133 -2.10 15.03 0.49
N LEU A 134 -1.68 13.80 0.73
CA LEU A 134 -1.02 13.41 1.98
C LEU A 134 0.32 14.13 2.17
N ALA A 135 1.13 14.25 1.11
CA ALA A 135 2.41 14.97 1.16
C ALA A 135 2.23 16.46 1.51
N LYS A 136 1.16 17.10 1.03
CA LYS A 136 0.82 18.50 1.37
C LYS A 136 0.53 18.72 2.85
N THR A 137 0.22 17.67 3.61
CA THR A 137 0.02 17.78 5.07
C THR A 137 1.29 18.13 5.83
N GLY A 138 2.46 17.96 5.21
CA GLY A 138 3.78 18.16 5.84
C GLY A 138 4.11 17.10 6.92
N LYS A 139 3.28 16.10 7.10
CA LYS A 139 3.55 15.00 8.03
C LYS A 139 4.67 14.10 7.50
N ARG A 140 5.44 13.52 8.42
CA ARG A 140 6.39 12.45 8.07
C ARG A 140 5.63 11.32 7.39
N MET A 141 6.11 10.84 6.25
CA MET A 141 5.41 9.80 5.48
C MET A 141 6.36 8.73 4.97
N VAL A 142 5.93 7.49 5.09
CA VAL A 142 6.53 6.31 4.43
C VAL A 142 5.55 5.79 3.41
N LEU A 143 5.98 5.71 2.15
CA LEU A 143 5.23 5.08 1.08
C LEU A 143 5.61 3.60 1.01
N VAL A 144 4.66 2.72 1.33
CA VAL A 144 4.79 1.26 1.14
C VAL A 144 4.23 0.93 -0.23
N LEU A 145 5.12 0.69 -1.19
CA LEU A 145 4.76 0.46 -2.59
C LEU A 145 4.68 -1.04 -2.88
N MET A 146 3.49 -1.50 -3.23
CA MET A 146 3.16 -2.90 -3.53
C MET A 146 2.87 -3.04 -5.03
N SER A 147 3.61 -3.90 -5.72
CA SER A 147 3.41 -4.14 -7.16
C SER A 147 4.09 -5.44 -7.58
N GLY A 148 3.64 -6.05 -8.66
CA GLY A 148 4.31 -7.21 -9.25
C GLY A 148 5.26 -6.83 -10.40
N ARG A 149 5.42 -5.53 -10.67
CA ARG A 149 6.31 -4.97 -11.70
C ARG A 149 7.00 -3.70 -11.20
N PRO A 150 8.13 -3.28 -11.76
CA PRO A 150 8.69 -1.95 -11.50
C PRO A 150 7.71 -0.87 -11.96
N LEU A 151 7.40 0.08 -11.07
CA LEU A 151 6.58 1.24 -11.38
C LEU A 151 7.46 2.49 -11.54
N ASN A 152 7.09 3.37 -12.46
CA ASN A 152 7.70 4.69 -12.56
C ASN A 152 7.15 5.58 -11.45
N ILE A 153 8.03 5.90 -10.50
CA ILE A 153 7.76 6.72 -9.32
C ILE A 153 8.55 8.04 -9.36
N SER A 154 8.90 8.51 -10.54
CA SER A 154 9.74 9.72 -10.70
C SER A 154 9.13 10.96 -10.03
N GLU A 155 7.81 11.07 -9.98
CA GLU A 155 7.13 12.17 -9.28
C GLU A 155 7.17 11.96 -7.76
N GLU A 156 6.84 10.75 -7.29
CA GLU A 156 6.80 10.41 -5.87
C GLU A 156 8.19 10.49 -5.22
N ALA A 157 9.23 10.14 -5.97
CA ALA A 157 10.62 10.21 -5.50
C ALA A 157 11.12 11.64 -5.26
N GLN A 158 10.43 12.66 -5.77
CA GLN A 158 10.75 14.08 -5.51
C GLN A 158 10.08 14.59 -4.22
N LEU A 159 9.16 13.85 -3.64
CA LEU A 159 8.52 14.22 -2.38
C LEU A 159 9.46 13.95 -1.18
N PRO A 160 9.34 14.71 -0.09
CA PRO A 160 10.16 14.52 1.12
C PRO A 160 9.64 13.33 1.96
N ILE A 161 9.63 12.15 1.38
CA ILE A 161 9.09 10.90 1.96
C ILE A 161 10.09 9.75 1.80
N ASP A 162 9.99 8.74 2.65
CA ASP A 162 10.70 7.48 2.43
C ASP A 162 9.84 6.53 1.58
N ILE A 163 10.45 5.78 0.68
CA ILE A 163 9.77 4.81 -0.17
C ILE A 163 10.31 3.42 0.13
N LEU A 164 9.43 2.52 0.50
CA LEU A 164 9.71 1.11 0.73
C LEU A 164 9.04 0.28 -0.35
N GLN A 165 9.82 -0.24 -1.31
CA GLN A 165 9.34 -1.16 -2.33
C GLN A 165 9.22 -2.55 -1.71
N VAL A 166 8.01 -3.09 -1.61
CA VAL A 166 7.76 -4.36 -0.93
C VAL A 166 7.28 -5.47 -1.86
N TRP A 167 7.00 -5.16 -3.13
CA TRP A 167 6.41 -6.10 -4.09
C TRP A 167 5.10 -6.72 -3.55
N HIS A 168 4.80 -7.97 -3.94
CA HIS A 168 3.82 -8.84 -3.29
C HIS A 168 4.60 -9.88 -2.48
N SER A 169 4.63 -9.73 -1.15
CA SER A 169 5.62 -10.39 -0.29
C SER A 169 5.11 -11.69 0.37
N GLY A 170 3.94 -12.19 -0.03
CA GLY A 170 3.42 -13.46 0.47
C GLY A 170 2.58 -13.35 1.74
N VAL A 171 2.37 -14.49 2.40
CA VAL A 171 1.43 -14.60 3.52
C VAL A 171 1.86 -13.81 4.76
N GLU A 172 3.15 -13.68 5.01
CA GLU A 172 3.73 -12.93 6.14
C GLU A 172 4.07 -11.49 5.81
N ALA A 173 3.63 -10.98 4.66
CA ALA A 173 3.99 -9.65 4.16
C ALA A 173 3.78 -8.53 5.19
N GLY A 174 2.64 -8.53 5.88
CA GLY A 174 2.33 -7.51 6.89
C GLY A 174 3.32 -7.49 8.05
N ASN A 175 3.71 -8.65 8.57
CA ASN A 175 4.69 -8.77 9.65
C ASN A 175 6.08 -8.30 9.18
N ALA A 176 6.53 -8.77 8.01
CA ALA A 176 7.81 -8.38 7.43
C ALA A 176 7.90 -6.87 7.15
N ILE A 177 6.83 -6.26 6.65
CA ILE A 177 6.73 -4.80 6.47
C ILE A 177 6.81 -4.10 7.83
N GLY A 178 6.12 -4.61 8.85
CA GLY A 178 6.19 -4.10 10.22
C GLY A 178 7.61 -4.14 10.78
N ASP A 179 8.31 -5.25 10.66
CA ASP A 179 9.70 -5.41 11.13
C ASP A 179 10.64 -4.35 10.53
N VAL A 180 10.49 -4.09 9.22
CA VAL A 180 11.29 -3.07 8.53
C VAL A 180 10.89 -1.66 8.98
N ILE A 181 9.60 -1.37 9.05
CA ILE A 181 9.09 -0.04 9.43
C ILE A 181 9.52 0.35 10.84
N PHE A 182 9.47 -0.59 11.78
CA PHE A 182 9.87 -0.34 13.18
C PHE A 182 11.35 -0.60 13.48
N GLY A 183 12.13 -1.06 12.49
CA GLY A 183 13.55 -1.24 12.60
C GLY A 183 13.99 -2.52 13.33
N ASP A 184 13.10 -3.50 13.47
CA ASP A 184 13.46 -4.84 13.97
C ASP A 184 14.32 -5.59 12.94
N TYR A 185 14.17 -5.24 11.67
CA TYR A 185 14.97 -5.75 10.57
C TYR A 185 15.45 -4.62 9.64
N ASN A 186 16.73 -4.62 9.31
CA ASN A 186 17.27 -3.67 8.33
C ASN A 186 17.12 -4.24 6.91
N PRO A 187 16.41 -3.55 5.99
CA PRO A 187 16.19 -4.08 4.64
C PRO A 187 17.51 -4.28 3.91
N SER A 188 17.74 -5.50 3.44
CA SER A 188 18.97 -5.90 2.73
C SER A 188 18.74 -6.12 1.23
N GLY A 189 17.51 -6.13 0.78
CA GLY A 189 17.15 -6.25 -0.63
C GLY A 189 17.65 -5.07 -1.45
N LYS A 190 18.02 -5.36 -2.70
CA LYS A 190 18.43 -4.35 -3.69
C LYS A 190 17.38 -4.25 -4.77
N LEU A 191 17.13 -3.02 -5.26
CA LEU A 191 16.26 -2.82 -6.41
C LEU A 191 16.89 -3.49 -7.65
N THR A 192 16.06 -4.21 -8.38
CA THR A 192 16.44 -4.94 -9.61
C THR A 192 16.22 -4.13 -10.87
N ALA A 193 15.60 -2.96 -10.74
CA ALA A 193 15.35 -2.00 -11.81
C ALA A 193 15.58 -0.57 -11.27
N SER A 194 15.99 0.35 -12.16
CA SER A 194 16.23 1.78 -11.89
C SER A 194 15.25 2.64 -12.66
#